data_d7dba56f9bff6b6b3228dda62e6c6d1b
#
_entry.id   d7dba56f9bff6b6b3228dda62e6c6d1b
#
_cell.length_a   1.000
_cell.length_b   1.000
_cell.length_c   1.000
_cell.angle_alpha   90.00
_cell.angle_beta   90.00
_cell.angle_gamma   90.00
#
_symmetry.space_group_name_H-M   'P 1'
#
loop_
_entity.id
_entity.type
_entity.pdbx_description
1 polymer ?
#
loop_
_entity_poly.entity_id
_entity_poly.type
_entity_poly.pdbx_seq_one_letter_code
_entity_poly.pdbx_strand_id
1 'polypeptide(L)'
;MPSGSGVTPPATASSGSAVAPPAAASGPLNVLLVTIDSLRADVPWLGYARPIAPNLTRLAESSVVYTRAYSVSSYTAKSLAAVVSGRYPSTLYRDARFFTRYADSNRFVPELLHEHGVRSFAWHSHLYFGRNSGLEQGFDTWKLVPGIHFDPETDNDVTSDKMTALGIELLSDPKQTGGRFFGWAHYMDPHDQYHAHPEAPAFGKRARDRYDQEIWFADHWLGKLLEWAADKPWWANTVLIVTADHGEAFGEHGMYKHAFELWDVLTHVPLLVHGPGMAPRRIEERRSAIDLAPTIVELLGVTPPPDFQGKSLVPELRGAAPDAREPILLELSEDTHNPPRRALLEGHYKLIDFGRGHFELFDLAADPAESTDVGPRQPAELARLKALLASKYEGLPTVAPFGGQKLHDGGRANGPRGPGEK
;
A
#
# COMPACT_ATOMS: atom_id res chain seq x y z
N MET A 1 -4.73 34.30 -56.15
CA MET A 1 -5.68 33.60 -55.30
C MET A 1 -5.40 32.11 -55.37
N PRO A 2 -4.94 31.45 -54.35
CA PRO A 2 -5.21 30.04 -54.15
C PRO A 2 -5.99 29.81 -52.86
N SER A 3 -6.96 28.91 -52.99
CA SER A 3 -7.94 28.46 -52.02
C SER A 3 -7.33 27.80 -50.80
N GLY A 4 -7.73 28.24 -49.60
CA GLY A 4 -7.39 27.62 -48.34
C GLY A 4 -8.12 26.28 -48.14
N SER A 5 -7.36 25.23 -47.90
CA SER A 5 -7.86 23.95 -47.45
C SER A 5 -8.09 24.01 -45.93
N GLY A 6 -9.34 23.99 -45.52
CA GLY A 6 -9.72 23.86 -44.09
C GLY A 6 -9.34 22.49 -43.57
N VAL A 7 -8.51 22.48 -42.55
CA VAL A 7 -8.24 21.28 -41.73
C VAL A 7 -9.34 21.20 -40.68
N THR A 8 -10.16 20.17 -40.76
CA THR A 8 -11.16 19.82 -39.73
C THR A 8 -10.43 19.27 -38.52
N PRO A 9 -10.69 19.74 -37.28
CA PRO A 9 -10.11 19.13 -36.09
C PRO A 9 -10.69 17.73 -35.87
N PRO A 10 -9.90 16.80 -35.27
CA PRO A 10 -10.37 15.45 -35.01
C PRO A 10 -11.50 15.45 -33.98
N ALA A 11 -12.46 14.58 -34.20
CA ALA A 11 -13.65 14.41 -33.38
C ALA A 11 -13.28 14.15 -31.91
N THR A 12 -13.94 14.87 -31.00
CA THR A 12 -13.90 14.70 -29.57
C THR A 12 -14.27 13.28 -29.18
N ALA A 13 -13.44 12.71 -28.27
CA ALA A 13 -13.63 11.39 -27.68
C ALA A 13 -15.05 11.23 -27.11
N SER A 14 -15.60 10.04 -27.29
CA SER A 14 -16.90 9.61 -26.80
C SER A 14 -17.05 9.91 -25.29
N SER A 15 -18.14 10.54 -24.92
CA SER A 15 -18.62 10.68 -23.55
C SER A 15 -18.78 9.29 -22.93
N GLY A 16 -17.80 8.87 -22.11
CA GLY A 16 -17.94 7.67 -21.27
C GLY A 16 -19.11 7.86 -20.31
N SER A 17 -20.07 6.96 -20.37
CA SER A 17 -21.16 6.88 -19.38
C SER A 17 -20.55 6.84 -17.98
N ALA A 18 -20.97 7.74 -17.09
CA ALA A 18 -20.66 7.69 -15.68
C ALA A 18 -21.03 6.30 -15.16
N VAL A 19 -20.08 5.60 -14.55
CA VAL A 19 -20.32 4.29 -13.94
C VAL A 19 -21.31 4.51 -12.79
N ALA A 20 -22.48 3.92 -12.88
CA ALA A 20 -23.47 4.01 -11.81
C ALA A 20 -22.88 3.42 -10.50
N PRO A 21 -23.18 4.00 -9.34
CA PRO A 21 -22.74 3.45 -8.07
C PRO A 21 -23.24 1.99 -7.93
N PRO A 22 -22.41 1.10 -7.39
CA PRO A 22 -22.80 -0.30 -7.23
C PRO A 22 -24.07 -0.42 -6.39
N ALA A 23 -24.99 -1.27 -6.84
CA ALA A 23 -26.21 -1.58 -6.10
C ALA A 23 -25.87 -2.12 -4.70
N ALA A 24 -26.84 -2.09 -3.77
CA ALA A 24 -26.66 -2.73 -2.48
C ALA A 24 -26.35 -4.23 -2.64
N ALA A 25 -25.51 -4.78 -1.77
CA ALA A 25 -25.20 -6.20 -1.79
C ALA A 25 -26.47 -7.06 -1.65
N SER A 26 -26.55 -8.10 -2.45
CA SER A 26 -27.66 -9.06 -2.40
C SER A 26 -27.40 -10.25 -1.43
N GLY A 27 -26.23 -10.30 -0.81
CA GLY A 27 -25.77 -11.39 0.05
C GLY A 27 -24.54 -11.02 0.88
N PRO A 28 -23.91 -12.01 1.52
CA PRO A 28 -22.66 -11.82 2.26
C PRO A 28 -21.55 -11.26 1.36
N LEU A 29 -20.76 -10.34 1.92
CA LEU A 29 -19.68 -9.71 1.17
C LEU A 29 -18.46 -10.61 1.05
N ASN A 30 -17.75 -10.45 -0.06
CA ASN A 30 -16.37 -10.87 -0.29
C ASN A 30 -15.46 -9.65 -0.21
N VAL A 31 -14.19 -9.86 0.02
CA VAL A 31 -13.16 -8.82 -0.07
C VAL A 31 -12.05 -9.27 -1.00
N LEU A 32 -11.70 -8.40 -1.95
CA LEU A 32 -10.52 -8.51 -2.78
C LEU A 32 -9.59 -7.34 -2.45
N LEU A 33 -8.47 -7.64 -1.81
CA LEU A 33 -7.40 -6.66 -1.56
C LEU A 33 -6.39 -6.73 -2.71
N VAL A 34 -6.08 -5.60 -3.29
CA VAL A 34 -4.98 -5.43 -4.25
C VAL A 34 -3.98 -4.46 -3.64
N THR A 35 -2.76 -4.93 -3.45
CA THR A 35 -1.62 -4.09 -3.08
C THR A 35 -0.67 -4.01 -4.27
N ILE A 36 -0.21 -2.80 -4.59
CA ILE A 36 0.77 -2.55 -5.65
C ILE A 36 2.03 -2.07 -4.98
N ASP A 37 3.11 -2.83 -5.14
CA ASP A 37 4.40 -2.54 -4.51
C ASP A 37 4.94 -1.18 -4.94
N SER A 38 5.50 -0.45 -4.00
CA SER A 38 6.17 0.84 -4.23
C SER A 38 5.31 1.92 -4.90
N LEU A 39 3.96 1.80 -4.93
CA LEU A 39 3.10 2.77 -5.61
C LEU A 39 2.89 4.03 -4.77
N ARG A 40 3.49 5.14 -5.21
CA ARG A 40 3.34 6.47 -4.60
C ARG A 40 1.92 7.01 -4.72
N ALA A 41 1.58 7.97 -3.84
CA ALA A 41 0.36 8.77 -3.97
C ALA A 41 0.34 9.71 -5.19
N ASP A 42 1.42 9.79 -5.97
CA ASP A 42 1.49 10.53 -7.24
C ASP A 42 0.70 9.80 -8.34
N VAL A 43 -0.61 9.75 -8.21
CA VAL A 43 -1.52 9.06 -9.12
C VAL A 43 -2.59 10.03 -9.65
N PRO A 44 -3.15 9.78 -10.86
CA PRO A 44 -4.03 10.75 -11.51
C PRO A 44 -5.26 11.15 -10.70
N TRP A 45 -5.90 10.22 -10.01
CA TRP A 45 -7.07 10.51 -9.17
C TRP A 45 -6.74 11.27 -7.87
N LEU A 46 -5.46 11.44 -7.55
CA LEU A 46 -4.96 12.31 -6.48
C LEU A 46 -4.29 13.59 -7.02
N GLY A 47 -4.30 13.81 -8.34
CA GLY A 47 -3.84 15.05 -8.95
C GLY A 47 -2.54 14.96 -9.74
N TYR A 48 -1.95 13.78 -9.90
CA TYR A 48 -0.77 13.62 -10.75
C TYR A 48 -1.14 13.80 -12.23
N ALA A 49 -0.37 14.61 -12.95
CA ALA A 49 -0.73 15.05 -14.28
C ALA A 49 -0.56 13.99 -15.40
N ARG A 50 0.30 12.98 -15.16
CA ARG A 50 0.55 11.93 -16.18
C ARG A 50 -0.54 10.85 -16.08
N PRO A 51 -1.08 10.36 -17.21
CA PRO A 51 -2.13 9.32 -17.23
C PRO A 51 -1.53 7.92 -17.04
N ILE A 52 -0.89 7.70 -15.89
CA ILE A 52 -0.14 6.47 -15.59
C ILE A 52 -1.04 5.30 -15.17
N ALA A 53 -2.29 5.54 -14.80
CA ALA A 53 -3.20 4.51 -14.33
C ALA A 53 -4.64 4.78 -14.78
N PRO A 54 -4.96 4.65 -16.08
CA PRO A 54 -6.27 5.02 -16.62
C PRO A 54 -7.42 4.14 -16.10
N ASN A 55 -7.20 2.86 -15.83
CA ASN A 55 -8.24 1.95 -15.32
C ASN A 55 -8.59 2.26 -13.87
N LEU A 56 -7.58 2.42 -13.00
CA LEU A 56 -7.78 2.79 -11.60
C LEU A 56 -8.32 4.22 -11.47
N THR A 57 -7.94 5.14 -12.37
CA THR A 57 -8.53 6.49 -12.42
C THR A 57 -10.03 6.44 -12.67
N ARG A 58 -10.47 5.63 -13.62
CA ARG A 58 -11.89 5.40 -13.90
C ARG A 58 -12.60 4.71 -12.73
N LEU A 59 -11.96 3.72 -12.11
CA LEU A 59 -12.50 3.05 -10.93
C LEU A 59 -12.69 4.03 -9.77
N ALA A 60 -11.77 4.97 -9.58
CA ALA A 60 -11.84 5.99 -8.54
C ALA A 60 -13.10 6.88 -8.65
N GLU A 61 -13.62 7.10 -9.86
CA GLU A 61 -14.86 7.87 -10.09
C GLU A 61 -16.09 7.24 -9.43
N SER A 62 -16.07 5.92 -9.23
CA SER A 62 -17.16 5.15 -8.60
C SER A 62 -16.77 4.58 -7.22
N SER A 63 -15.72 5.08 -6.60
CA SER A 63 -15.15 4.56 -5.36
C SER A 63 -15.15 5.57 -4.22
N VAL A 64 -14.98 5.09 -2.99
CA VAL A 64 -14.52 5.90 -1.87
C VAL A 64 -13.01 6.06 -1.99
N VAL A 65 -12.54 7.31 -2.18
CA VAL A 65 -11.13 7.65 -2.37
C VAL A 65 -10.61 8.36 -1.13
N TYR A 66 -9.57 7.83 -0.52
CA TYR A 66 -8.87 8.46 0.59
C TYR A 66 -7.71 9.27 0.03
N THR A 67 -7.71 10.59 0.27
CA THR A 67 -6.71 11.49 -0.31
C THR A 67 -5.43 11.56 0.52
N ARG A 68 -5.48 11.11 1.77
CA ARG A 68 -4.36 11.10 2.72
C ARG A 68 -4.28 9.76 3.46
N ALA A 69 -3.97 8.70 2.72
CA ALA A 69 -3.73 7.38 3.29
C ALA A 69 -2.22 7.14 3.46
N TYR A 70 -1.84 6.51 4.56
CA TYR A 70 -0.45 6.28 4.91
C TYR A 70 -0.19 4.80 5.16
N SER A 71 0.86 4.26 4.55
CA SER A 71 1.42 2.97 4.96
C SER A 71 2.01 3.10 6.37
N VAL A 72 2.06 1.99 7.10
CA VAL A 72 2.67 2.02 8.44
C VAL A 72 4.19 2.12 8.37
N SER A 73 4.77 1.60 7.29
CA SER A 73 6.23 1.54 7.08
C SER A 73 6.56 1.82 5.62
N SER A 74 7.82 2.10 5.35
CA SER A 74 8.37 2.27 4.00
C SER A 74 8.99 0.99 3.44
N TYR A 75 8.60 -0.18 3.94
CA TYR A 75 9.19 -1.46 3.56
C TYR A 75 8.15 -2.57 3.53
N THR A 76 8.10 -3.33 2.45
CA THR A 76 7.09 -4.35 2.14
C THR A 76 6.80 -5.30 3.29
N ALA A 77 7.84 -5.93 3.85
CA ALA A 77 7.68 -6.91 4.91
C ALA A 77 6.98 -6.34 6.15
N LYS A 78 7.28 -5.09 6.51
CA LYS A 78 6.74 -4.44 7.71
C LYS A 78 5.37 -3.84 7.44
N SER A 79 5.21 -3.19 6.30
CA SER A 79 3.94 -2.57 5.92
C SER A 79 2.83 -3.59 5.74
N LEU A 80 3.09 -4.67 5.00
CA LEU A 80 2.09 -5.71 4.74
C LEU A 80 1.78 -6.53 5.99
N ALA A 81 2.74 -6.74 6.90
CA ALA A 81 2.45 -7.34 8.20
C ALA A 81 1.42 -6.52 8.99
N ALA A 82 1.53 -5.18 8.96
CA ALA A 82 0.53 -4.31 9.59
C ALA A 82 -0.85 -4.43 8.91
N VAL A 83 -0.89 -4.51 7.57
CA VAL A 83 -2.14 -4.67 6.79
C VAL A 83 -2.87 -5.97 7.13
N VAL A 84 -2.14 -7.09 7.29
CA VAL A 84 -2.77 -8.39 7.54
C VAL A 84 -2.89 -8.77 9.01
N SER A 85 -2.32 -7.98 9.94
CA SER A 85 -2.41 -8.22 11.39
C SER A 85 -3.22 -7.16 12.13
N GLY A 86 -3.39 -5.94 11.56
CA GLY A 86 -3.97 -4.81 12.26
C GLY A 86 -3.11 -4.29 13.42
N ARG A 87 -1.80 -4.60 13.41
CA ARG A 87 -0.86 -4.28 14.49
C ARG A 87 0.41 -3.65 13.95
N TYR A 88 1.02 -2.77 14.74
CA TYR A 88 2.32 -2.22 14.38
C TYR A 88 3.39 -3.30 14.35
N PRO A 89 4.32 -3.29 13.36
CA PRO A 89 5.37 -4.29 13.21
C PRO A 89 6.24 -4.47 14.46
N SER A 90 6.48 -3.40 15.23
CA SER A 90 7.22 -3.47 16.50
C SER A 90 6.51 -4.28 17.60
N THR A 91 5.21 -4.53 17.47
CA THR A 91 4.41 -5.30 18.43
C THR A 91 4.24 -6.77 18.01
N LEU A 92 4.76 -7.16 16.85
CA LEU A 92 4.71 -8.54 16.35
C LEU A 92 5.98 -9.30 16.71
N TYR A 93 5.82 -10.59 17.06
CA TYR A 93 6.94 -11.52 17.20
C TYR A 93 7.58 -11.74 15.84
N ARG A 94 8.83 -11.31 15.70
CA ARG A 94 9.55 -11.28 14.43
C ARG A 94 11.04 -11.50 14.65
N ASP A 95 11.73 -11.96 13.59
CA ASP A 95 13.19 -11.96 13.60
C ASP A 95 13.77 -10.56 13.24
N ALA A 96 15.09 -10.43 13.34
CA ALA A 96 15.78 -9.17 13.06
C ALA A 96 16.32 -9.08 11.64
N ARG A 97 15.92 -9.93 10.72
CA ARG A 97 16.39 -9.88 9.32
C ARG A 97 15.81 -8.68 8.60
N PHE A 98 16.52 -8.19 7.59
CA PHE A 98 15.97 -7.22 6.65
C PHE A 98 14.69 -7.77 6.01
N PHE A 99 14.73 -8.95 5.40
CA PHE A 99 13.54 -9.71 5.02
C PHE A 99 12.97 -10.39 6.27
N THR A 100 12.29 -9.59 7.07
CA THR A 100 11.74 -9.97 8.38
C THR A 100 10.80 -11.17 8.28
N ARG A 101 10.97 -12.14 9.17
CA ARG A 101 10.05 -13.27 9.34
C ARG A 101 9.22 -13.09 10.58
N TYR A 102 7.94 -13.35 10.45
CA TYR A 102 6.97 -13.29 11.53
C TYR A 102 6.73 -14.70 12.10
N ALA A 103 6.67 -14.80 13.44
CA ALA A 103 6.47 -16.07 14.11
C ALA A 103 5.00 -16.51 14.05
N ASP A 104 4.78 -17.83 14.07
CA ASP A 104 3.45 -18.45 14.09
C ASP A 104 2.60 -18.09 15.32
N SER A 105 3.23 -17.49 16.34
CA SER A 105 2.53 -16.97 17.53
C SER A 105 1.79 -15.64 17.28
N ASN A 106 2.06 -14.97 16.16
CA ASN A 106 1.21 -13.86 15.74
C ASN A 106 -0.09 -14.40 15.16
N ARG A 107 -1.15 -13.62 15.29
CA ARG A 107 -2.42 -13.94 14.66
C ARG A 107 -2.69 -12.97 13.52
N PHE A 108 -2.92 -13.50 12.34
CA PHE A 108 -3.23 -12.72 11.14
C PHE A 108 -4.69 -12.82 10.74
N VAL A 109 -5.14 -11.88 9.92
CA VAL A 109 -6.52 -11.81 9.41
C VAL A 109 -7.00 -13.13 8.80
N PRO A 110 -6.22 -13.86 7.97
CA PRO A 110 -6.70 -15.11 7.38
C PRO A 110 -6.99 -16.22 8.40
N GLU A 111 -6.23 -16.29 9.49
CA GLU A 111 -6.49 -17.26 10.58
C GLU A 111 -7.82 -16.95 11.28
N LEU A 112 -8.06 -15.67 11.58
CA LEU A 112 -9.34 -15.24 12.14
C LEU A 112 -10.50 -15.52 11.20
N LEU A 113 -10.33 -15.29 9.91
CA LEU A 113 -11.35 -15.54 8.90
C LEU A 113 -11.64 -17.03 8.73
N HIS A 114 -10.61 -17.87 8.78
CA HIS A 114 -10.75 -19.33 8.72
C HIS A 114 -11.63 -19.88 9.86
N GLU A 115 -11.47 -19.38 11.08
CA GLU A 115 -12.29 -19.74 12.24
C GLU A 115 -13.78 -19.40 12.04
N HIS A 116 -14.10 -18.46 11.14
CA HIS A 116 -15.45 -18.03 10.81
C HIS A 116 -15.99 -18.58 9.47
N GLY A 117 -15.29 -19.60 8.91
CA GLY A 117 -15.68 -20.24 7.66
C GLY A 117 -15.56 -19.35 6.41
N VAL A 118 -14.70 -18.34 6.46
CA VAL A 118 -14.35 -17.51 5.31
C VAL A 118 -13.08 -18.04 4.70
N ARG A 119 -13.09 -18.32 3.41
CA ARG A 119 -11.94 -18.80 2.69
C ARG A 119 -10.97 -17.68 2.38
N SER A 120 -9.68 -17.91 2.57
CA SER A 120 -8.62 -16.93 2.29
C SER A 120 -7.62 -17.47 1.28
N PHE A 121 -7.33 -16.70 0.24
CA PHE A 121 -6.32 -17.04 -0.75
C PHE A 121 -5.55 -15.81 -1.23
N ALA A 122 -4.27 -16.02 -1.53
CA ALA A 122 -3.40 -14.95 -2.01
C ALA A 122 -2.54 -15.40 -3.17
N TRP A 123 -2.21 -14.46 -4.04
CA TRP A 123 -1.21 -14.61 -5.09
C TRP A 123 -0.34 -13.37 -5.19
N HIS A 124 0.92 -13.58 -5.47
CA HIS A 124 1.93 -12.54 -5.43
C HIS A 124 3.08 -12.84 -6.38
N SER A 125 3.87 -11.82 -6.68
CA SER A 125 5.08 -11.93 -7.50
C SER A 125 6.37 -11.61 -6.73
N HIS A 126 6.30 -11.37 -5.43
CA HIS A 126 7.46 -11.06 -4.62
C HIS A 126 8.06 -12.31 -3.96
N LEU A 127 9.36 -12.57 -4.22
CA LEU A 127 10.07 -13.76 -3.69
C LEU A 127 10.19 -13.80 -2.17
N TYR A 128 10.16 -12.67 -1.50
CA TYR A 128 10.13 -12.61 -0.04
C TYR A 128 9.03 -13.50 0.55
N PHE A 129 7.84 -13.46 -0.03
CA PHE A 129 6.69 -14.25 0.42
C PHE A 129 6.82 -15.76 0.16
N GLY A 130 7.67 -16.16 -0.78
CA GLY A 130 7.95 -17.56 -1.09
C GLY A 130 8.93 -18.24 -0.13
N ARG A 131 9.41 -17.56 0.94
CA ARG A 131 10.49 -18.03 1.81
C ARG A 131 10.14 -18.12 3.28
N ASN A 132 8.93 -18.53 3.61
CA ASN A 132 8.45 -18.60 4.99
C ASN A 132 8.53 -17.21 5.67
N SER A 133 7.89 -16.23 5.08
CA SER A 133 7.80 -14.88 5.64
C SER A 133 6.99 -14.84 6.93
N GLY A 134 6.10 -15.83 7.11
CA GLY A 134 5.08 -15.87 8.16
C GLY A 134 3.80 -15.14 7.79
N LEU A 135 3.78 -14.39 6.68
CA LEU A 135 2.57 -13.69 6.21
C LEU A 135 1.57 -14.63 5.52
N GLU A 136 2.01 -15.83 5.15
CA GLU A 136 1.20 -16.91 4.58
C GLU A 136 0.28 -17.58 5.60
N GLN A 137 0.43 -17.30 6.89
CA GLN A 137 -0.32 -17.94 7.96
C GLN A 137 -1.84 -17.75 7.79
N GLY A 138 -2.58 -18.84 7.90
CA GLY A 138 -4.03 -18.86 7.81
C GLY A 138 -4.62 -18.80 6.40
N PHE A 139 -3.81 -18.57 5.36
CA PHE A 139 -4.30 -18.66 3.99
C PHE A 139 -4.50 -20.12 3.56
N ASP A 140 -5.68 -20.43 3.02
CA ASP A 140 -5.98 -21.74 2.42
C ASP A 140 -5.19 -22.00 1.12
N THR A 141 -4.84 -20.92 0.43
CA THR A 141 -4.05 -20.96 -0.81
C THR A 141 -3.11 -19.77 -0.84
N TRP A 142 -1.81 -20.05 -1.04
CA TRP A 142 -0.75 -19.07 -1.17
C TRP A 142 0.10 -19.38 -2.39
N LYS A 143 0.09 -18.49 -3.39
CA LYS A 143 0.69 -18.77 -4.70
C LYS A 143 1.66 -17.66 -5.12
N LEU A 144 2.89 -18.07 -5.40
CA LEU A 144 3.83 -17.25 -6.16
C LEU A 144 3.56 -17.46 -7.66
N VAL A 145 3.58 -16.38 -8.46
CA VAL A 145 3.51 -16.53 -9.93
C VAL A 145 4.66 -17.37 -10.47
N PRO A 146 4.41 -18.20 -11.49
CA PRO A 146 5.44 -19.06 -12.04
C PRO A 146 6.51 -18.27 -12.81
N GLY A 147 7.75 -18.78 -12.79
CA GLY A 147 8.85 -18.24 -13.59
C GLY A 147 9.48 -16.96 -13.02
N ILE A 148 9.35 -16.72 -11.73
CA ILE A 148 10.14 -15.69 -11.03
C ILE A 148 11.54 -16.22 -10.79
N HIS A 149 12.54 -15.39 -11.11
CA HIS A 149 13.95 -15.72 -10.93
C HIS A 149 14.50 -14.98 -9.72
N PHE A 150 15.18 -15.71 -8.86
CA PHE A 150 15.85 -15.08 -7.73
C PHE A 150 17.15 -14.42 -8.17
N ASP A 151 17.19 -13.11 -8.06
CA ASP A 151 18.39 -12.32 -8.10
C ASP A 151 18.53 -11.60 -6.74
N PRO A 152 19.64 -11.76 -6.01
CA PRO A 152 19.82 -11.10 -4.72
C PRO A 152 20.03 -9.60 -4.81
N GLU A 153 20.32 -9.06 -6.01
CA GLU A 153 20.70 -7.67 -6.24
C GLU A 153 19.62 -6.85 -6.92
N THR A 154 18.77 -7.53 -7.74
CA THR A 154 17.80 -6.85 -8.59
C THR A 154 16.51 -7.66 -8.70
N ASP A 155 15.39 -6.98 -8.91
CA ASP A 155 14.14 -7.60 -9.35
C ASP A 155 13.92 -7.28 -10.84
N ASN A 156 14.26 -8.24 -11.67
CA ASN A 156 14.21 -8.09 -13.13
C ASN A 156 12.95 -8.70 -13.76
N ASP A 157 12.05 -9.24 -12.96
CA ASP A 157 10.87 -9.92 -13.49
C ASP A 157 9.71 -8.93 -13.71
N VAL A 158 9.23 -8.82 -14.93
CA VAL A 158 7.96 -8.19 -15.29
C VAL A 158 6.85 -9.21 -15.05
N THR A 159 5.85 -8.88 -14.27
CA THR A 159 4.97 -9.87 -13.63
C THR A 159 3.47 -9.62 -13.70
N SER A 160 3.00 -8.41 -14.03
CA SER A 160 1.57 -8.08 -13.93
C SER A 160 0.68 -8.91 -14.86
N ASP A 161 1.18 -9.32 -16.03
CA ASP A 161 0.48 -10.23 -16.93
C ASP A 161 0.27 -11.61 -16.30
N LYS A 162 1.33 -12.15 -15.67
CA LYS A 162 1.31 -13.43 -14.94
C LYS A 162 0.44 -13.34 -13.69
N MET A 163 0.49 -12.21 -12.97
CA MET A 163 -0.37 -11.92 -11.83
C MET A 163 -1.84 -11.97 -12.22
N THR A 164 -2.19 -11.32 -13.33
CA THR A 164 -3.56 -11.33 -13.86
C THR A 164 -3.98 -12.73 -14.29
N ALA A 165 -3.14 -13.48 -14.99
CA ALA A 165 -3.45 -14.85 -15.42
C ALA A 165 -3.69 -15.78 -14.22
N LEU A 166 -2.80 -15.74 -13.21
CA LEU A 166 -2.95 -16.53 -11.99
C LEU A 166 -4.18 -16.10 -11.17
N GLY A 167 -4.45 -14.79 -11.10
CA GLY A 167 -5.65 -14.26 -10.46
C GLY A 167 -6.93 -14.77 -11.11
N ILE A 168 -7.00 -14.80 -12.43
CA ILE A 168 -8.13 -15.37 -13.19
C ILE A 168 -8.27 -16.89 -12.90
N GLU A 169 -7.17 -17.64 -12.85
CA GLU A 169 -7.17 -19.06 -12.50
C GLU A 169 -7.78 -19.27 -11.10
N LEU A 170 -7.25 -18.60 -10.08
CA LEU A 170 -7.70 -18.75 -8.71
C LEU A 170 -9.16 -18.29 -8.51
N LEU A 171 -9.53 -17.15 -9.07
CA LEU A 171 -10.88 -16.61 -8.98
C LEU A 171 -11.92 -17.36 -9.83
N SER A 172 -11.47 -18.22 -10.76
CA SER A 172 -12.32 -19.15 -11.51
C SER A 172 -12.59 -20.45 -10.75
N ASP A 173 -11.79 -20.78 -9.75
CA ASP A 173 -11.96 -22.00 -8.96
C ASP A 173 -13.12 -21.85 -7.96
N PRO A 174 -14.22 -22.65 -8.10
CA PRO A 174 -15.32 -22.63 -7.15
C PRO A 174 -14.89 -22.96 -5.70
N LYS A 175 -13.76 -23.63 -5.51
CA LYS A 175 -13.21 -23.86 -4.17
C LYS A 175 -12.79 -22.56 -3.49
N GLN A 176 -12.37 -21.56 -4.26
CA GLN A 176 -12.00 -20.25 -3.73
C GLN A 176 -13.22 -19.31 -3.61
N THR A 177 -14.12 -19.32 -4.61
CA THR A 177 -15.17 -18.31 -4.77
C THR A 177 -16.59 -18.81 -4.49
N GLY A 178 -16.78 -20.08 -4.15
CA GLY A 178 -18.08 -20.70 -3.93
C GLY A 178 -18.78 -20.30 -2.62
N GLY A 179 -18.12 -19.52 -1.76
CA GLY A 179 -18.63 -18.96 -0.49
C GLY A 179 -18.07 -17.58 -0.25
N ARG A 180 -18.14 -17.10 0.99
CA ARG A 180 -17.43 -15.87 1.37
C ARG A 180 -15.93 -16.07 1.25
N PHE A 181 -15.24 -15.08 0.69
CA PHE A 181 -13.81 -15.16 0.56
C PHE A 181 -13.09 -13.83 0.84
N PHE A 182 -11.84 -13.97 1.24
CA PHE A 182 -10.82 -12.93 1.24
C PHE A 182 -9.74 -13.31 0.21
N GLY A 183 -9.65 -12.56 -0.87
CA GLY A 183 -8.59 -12.66 -1.87
C GLY A 183 -7.57 -11.54 -1.68
N TRP A 184 -6.27 -11.84 -1.80
CA TRP A 184 -5.22 -10.83 -1.79
C TRP A 184 -4.27 -11.01 -2.97
N ALA A 185 -4.18 -9.97 -3.81
CA ALA A 185 -3.21 -9.85 -4.90
C ALA A 185 -2.13 -8.83 -4.54
N HIS A 186 -0.86 -9.20 -4.68
CA HIS A 186 0.25 -8.27 -4.52
C HIS A 186 1.04 -8.16 -5.82
N TYR A 187 0.80 -7.08 -6.56
CA TYR A 187 1.47 -6.72 -7.81
C TYR A 187 2.80 -6.04 -7.51
N MET A 188 3.85 -6.34 -8.28
CA MET A 188 5.21 -5.92 -7.97
C MET A 188 5.85 -5.00 -9.02
N ASP A 189 5.31 -4.90 -10.21
CA ASP A 189 6.01 -4.26 -11.33
C ASP A 189 6.51 -2.81 -11.09
N PRO A 190 5.87 -1.92 -10.31
CA PRO A 190 6.48 -0.62 -9.99
C PRO A 190 7.71 -0.68 -9.07
N HIS A 191 8.08 -1.84 -8.55
CA HIS A 191 9.30 -2.02 -7.77
C HIS A 191 10.55 -1.93 -8.66
N ASP A 192 11.70 -1.52 -8.12
CA ASP A 192 12.99 -1.49 -8.84
C ASP A 192 13.42 -2.93 -9.25
N GLN A 193 13.86 -3.13 -10.50
CA GLN A 193 14.25 -2.18 -11.54
C GLN A 193 13.07 -1.80 -12.44
N TYR A 194 13.05 -0.52 -12.85
CA TYR A 194 12.00 0.02 -13.71
C TYR A 194 12.26 -0.29 -15.18
N HIS A 195 11.40 -1.09 -15.78
CA HIS A 195 11.48 -1.48 -17.19
C HIS A 195 10.74 -0.49 -18.10
N ALA A 196 11.09 -0.49 -19.36
CA ALA A 196 10.36 0.24 -20.38
C ALA A 196 9.30 -0.66 -20.98
N HIS A 197 8.07 -0.19 -21.03
CA HIS A 197 6.95 -0.87 -21.67
C HIS A 197 6.63 -0.18 -23.00
N PRO A 198 6.92 -0.81 -24.16
CA PRO A 198 6.69 -0.20 -25.47
C PRO A 198 5.22 0.16 -25.75
N GLU A 199 4.28 -0.55 -25.11
CA GLU A 199 2.85 -0.32 -25.19
C GLU A 199 2.36 0.84 -24.33
N ALA A 200 3.13 1.26 -23.34
CA ALA A 200 2.80 2.38 -22.48
C ALA A 200 3.05 3.72 -23.18
N PRO A 201 2.36 4.79 -22.76
CA PRO A 201 2.69 6.15 -23.24
C PRO A 201 4.17 6.49 -22.98
N ALA A 202 4.77 7.23 -23.90
CA ALA A 202 6.16 7.64 -23.80
C ALA A 202 6.31 8.78 -22.79
N PHE A 203 6.55 8.46 -21.51
CA PHE A 203 6.79 9.46 -20.45
C PHE A 203 8.22 10.01 -20.43
N GLY A 204 9.20 9.27 -20.99
CA GLY A 204 10.61 9.64 -21.05
C GLY A 204 11.54 8.45 -20.82
N LYS A 205 12.81 8.74 -20.38
CA LYS A 205 13.85 7.71 -20.24
C LYS A 205 14.49 7.66 -18.85
N ARG A 206 14.17 8.61 -17.95
CA ARG A 206 14.69 8.64 -16.58
C ARG A 206 14.05 7.53 -15.75
N ALA A 207 14.63 7.18 -14.62
CA ALA A 207 14.08 6.19 -13.70
C ALA A 207 12.60 6.45 -13.37
N ARG A 208 12.25 7.69 -12.99
CA ARG A 208 10.86 8.10 -12.73
C ARG A 208 9.94 7.91 -13.96
N ASP A 209 10.44 8.16 -15.16
CA ASP A 209 9.64 8.02 -16.38
C ASP A 209 9.33 6.53 -16.67
N ARG A 210 10.27 5.64 -16.35
CA ARG A 210 10.09 4.18 -16.46
C ARG A 210 9.19 3.64 -15.36
N TYR A 211 9.36 4.11 -14.12
CA TYR A 211 8.47 3.80 -13.02
C TYR A 211 7.00 4.18 -13.37
N ASP A 212 6.77 5.30 -14.01
CA ASP A 212 5.45 5.69 -14.49
C ASP A 212 4.92 4.71 -15.58
N GLN A 213 5.81 4.11 -16.40
CA GLN A 213 5.43 3.07 -17.37
C GLN A 213 5.12 1.74 -16.67
N GLU A 214 5.85 1.38 -15.60
CA GLU A 214 5.53 0.19 -14.79
C GLU A 214 4.14 0.31 -14.14
N ILE A 215 3.82 1.47 -13.59
CA ILE A 215 2.47 1.72 -13.04
C ILE A 215 1.41 1.57 -14.13
N TRP A 216 1.67 2.11 -15.33
CA TRP A 216 0.74 1.97 -16.45
C TRP A 216 0.56 0.50 -16.84
N PHE A 217 1.64 -0.28 -16.84
CA PHE A 217 1.61 -1.70 -17.15
C PHE A 217 0.83 -2.50 -16.09
N ALA A 218 1.10 -2.26 -14.80
CA ALA A 218 0.36 -2.86 -13.71
C ALA A 218 -1.14 -2.50 -13.76
N ASP A 219 -1.48 -1.23 -14.01
CA ASP A 219 -2.86 -0.76 -14.19
C ASP A 219 -3.55 -1.42 -15.39
N HIS A 220 -2.84 -1.60 -16.49
CA HIS A 220 -3.38 -2.26 -17.69
C HIS A 220 -3.80 -3.70 -17.38
N TRP A 221 -2.92 -4.48 -16.74
CA TRP A 221 -3.20 -5.88 -16.44
C TRP A 221 -4.19 -6.05 -15.29
N LEU A 222 -4.13 -5.21 -14.28
CA LEU A 222 -5.17 -5.15 -13.25
C LEU A 222 -6.53 -4.78 -13.86
N GLY A 223 -6.57 -3.83 -14.79
CA GLY A 223 -7.76 -3.50 -15.56
C GLY A 223 -8.38 -4.70 -16.28
N LYS A 224 -7.54 -5.57 -16.87
CA LYS A 224 -7.98 -6.84 -17.50
C LYS A 224 -8.58 -7.81 -16.48
N LEU A 225 -7.98 -7.91 -15.28
CA LEU A 225 -8.55 -8.72 -14.20
C LEU A 225 -9.93 -8.21 -13.78
N LEU A 226 -10.08 -6.90 -13.60
CA LEU A 226 -11.33 -6.28 -13.16
C LEU A 226 -12.42 -6.37 -14.26
N GLU A 227 -12.06 -6.19 -15.52
CA GLU A 227 -12.96 -6.37 -16.66
C GLU A 227 -13.49 -7.82 -16.71
N TRP A 228 -12.61 -8.81 -16.54
CA TRP A 228 -12.98 -10.21 -16.50
C TRP A 228 -13.85 -10.53 -15.26
N ALA A 229 -13.55 -9.95 -14.10
CA ALA A 229 -14.27 -10.17 -12.85
C ALA A 229 -15.70 -9.61 -12.87
N ALA A 230 -15.94 -8.53 -13.60
CA ALA A 230 -17.20 -7.81 -13.65
C ALA A 230 -18.41 -8.69 -14.03
N ASP A 231 -18.19 -9.74 -14.84
CA ASP A 231 -19.22 -10.68 -15.28
C ASP A 231 -19.40 -11.89 -14.34
N LYS A 232 -18.68 -11.94 -13.22
CA LYS A 232 -18.75 -13.09 -12.31
C LYS A 232 -19.85 -12.95 -11.28
N PRO A 233 -20.55 -14.05 -10.95
CA PRO A 233 -21.67 -14.00 -9.99
C PRO A 233 -21.31 -13.44 -8.61
N TRP A 234 -20.07 -13.68 -8.15
CA TRP A 234 -19.57 -13.21 -6.86
C TRP A 234 -19.16 -11.73 -6.86
N TRP A 235 -18.93 -11.12 -8.05
CA TRP A 235 -18.44 -9.74 -8.15
C TRP A 235 -19.40 -8.71 -7.55
N ALA A 236 -20.69 -8.87 -7.79
CA ALA A 236 -21.72 -7.95 -7.25
C ALA A 236 -21.74 -7.85 -5.72
N ASN A 237 -21.15 -8.83 -5.02
CA ASN A 237 -21.01 -8.84 -3.57
C ASN A 237 -19.55 -8.67 -3.12
N THR A 238 -18.67 -8.20 -3.99
CA THR A 238 -17.25 -8.05 -3.67
C THR A 238 -16.89 -6.60 -3.39
N VAL A 239 -16.21 -6.37 -2.29
CA VAL A 239 -15.53 -5.10 -1.98
C VAL A 239 -14.11 -5.22 -2.46
N LEU A 240 -13.73 -4.36 -3.40
CA LEU A 240 -12.36 -4.20 -3.89
C LEU A 240 -11.68 -3.08 -3.10
N ILE A 241 -10.53 -3.39 -2.51
CA ILE A 241 -9.64 -2.43 -1.84
C ILE A 241 -8.35 -2.38 -2.65
N VAL A 242 -7.97 -1.20 -3.15
CA VAL A 242 -6.70 -0.99 -3.87
C VAL A 242 -5.86 0.01 -3.08
N THR A 243 -4.63 -0.38 -2.78
CA THR A 243 -3.65 0.45 -2.08
C THR A 243 -2.24 0.07 -2.48
N ALA A 244 -1.25 0.72 -1.86
CA ALA A 244 0.14 0.31 -1.92
C ALA A 244 0.63 -0.11 -0.53
N ASP A 245 1.72 -0.84 -0.50
CA ASP A 245 2.43 -1.16 0.75
C ASP A 245 3.34 -0.02 1.19
N HIS A 246 3.97 0.70 0.27
CA HIS A 246 4.75 1.93 0.46
C HIS A 246 4.91 2.68 -0.88
N GLY A 247 5.64 3.79 -0.85
CA GLY A 247 6.03 4.56 -2.02
C GLY A 247 7.49 4.33 -2.41
N GLU A 248 8.06 5.24 -3.22
CA GLU A 248 9.39 5.14 -3.82
C GLU A 248 10.06 6.51 -3.93
N ALA A 249 11.36 6.61 -3.68
CA ALA A 249 12.14 7.83 -3.81
C ALA A 249 12.98 7.85 -5.10
N PHE A 250 13.09 9.01 -5.73
CA PHE A 250 13.82 9.26 -6.99
C PHE A 250 14.85 10.38 -6.84
N GLY A 251 15.43 10.55 -5.67
CA GLY A 251 16.40 11.58 -5.33
C GLY A 251 15.91 12.58 -4.27
N GLU A 252 14.64 12.49 -3.86
CA GLU A 252 14.13 13.27 -2.75
C GLU A 252 14.92 12.95 -1.48
N HIS A 253 15.30 13.98 -0.72
CA HIS A 253 16.17 13.87 0.48
C HIS A 253 17.51 13.18 0.23
N GLY A 254 18.01 13.17 -1.04
CA GLY A 254 19.19 12.44 -1.45
C GLY A 254 19.02 10.92 -1.45
N MET A 255 17.78 10.43 -1.39
CA MET A 255 17.42 9.03 -1.28
C MET A 255 16.89 8.49 -2.62
N TYR A 256 17.22 7.26 -2.89
CA TYR A 256 16.65 6.46 -3.98
C TYR A 256 16.10 5.17 -3.41
N LYS A 257 15.02 4.63 -4.05
CA LYS A 257 14.32 3.44 -3.58
C LYS A 257 13.60 3.69 -2.24
N HIS A 258 13.45 2.68 -1.41
CA HIS A 258 12.66 2.69 -0.17
C HIS A 258 13.37 1.98 1.00
N ALA A 259 12.68 1.73 2.09
CA ALA A 259 13.06 0.87 3.22
C ALA A 259 13.97 1.47 4.30
N PHE A 260 14.40 2.72 4.23
CA PHE A 260 15.38 3.26 5.18
C PHE A 260 14.88 4.44 6.01
N GLU A 261 13.90 5.18 5.50
CA GLU A 261 13.37 6.37 6.14
C GLU A 261 11.84 6.43 6.02
N LEU A 262 11.20 7.43 6.63
CA LEU A 262 9.74 7.57 6.70
C LEU A 262 9.24 8.86 6.02
N TRP A 263 9.92 9.29 4.95
CA TRP A 263 9.51 10.45 4.15
C TRP A 263 8.12 10.26 3.55
N ASP A 264 7.42 11.36 3.28
CA ASP A 264 6.06 11.32 2.72
C ASP A 264 6.00 10.57 1.38
N VAL A 265 6.99 10.77 0.54
CA VAL A 265 7.13 10.04 -0.75
C VAL A 265 7.21 8.51 -0.60
N LEU A 266 7.56 8.01 0.60
CA LEU A 266 7.67 6.59 0.92
C LEU A 266 6.46 6.05 1.68
N THR A 267 5.69 6.92 2.32
CA THR A 267 4.65 6.49 3.26
C THR A 267 3.24 6.98 2.91
N HIS A 268 3.12 8.06 2.12
CA HIS A 268 1.84 8.48 1.55
C HIS A 268 1.51 7.61 0.35
N VAL A 269 0.44 6.84 0.45
CA VAL A 269 0.04 5.83 -0.54
C VAL A 269 -1.39 6.07 -1.03
N PRO A 270 -1.75 5.64 -2.24
CA PRO A 270 -3.14 5.67 -2.66
C PRO A 270 -3.97 4.66 -1.89
N LEU A 271 -5.22 5.00 -1.63
CA LEU A 271 -6.22 4.07 -1.10
C LEU A 271 -7.56 4.38 -1.74
N LEU A 272 -8.14 3.39 -2.40
CA LEU A 272 -9.52 3.44 -2.88
C LEU A 272 -10.27 2.17 -2.50
N VAL A 273 -11.56 2.32 -2.21
CA VAL A 273 -12.45 1.22 -1.88
C VAL A 273 -13.69 1.30 -2.75
N HIS A 274 -13.93 0.23 -3.52
CA HIS A 274 -15.07 0.09 -4.39
C HIS A 274 -15.91 -1.11 -3.97
N GLY A 275 -17.23 -0.95 -3.88
CA GLY A 275 -18.06 -2.11 -3.52
C GLY A 275 -19.53 -1.78 -3.39
N PRO A 276 -20.36 -2.81 -3.22
CA PRO A 276 -21.81 -2.65 -3.17
C PRO A 276 -22.24 -1.79 -1.97
N GLY A 277 -23.17 -0.86 -2.24
CA GLY A 277 -23.72 0.03 -1.23
C GLY A 277 -22.77 1.16 -0.79
N MET A 278 -21.66 1.37 -1.50
CA MET A 278 -20.70 2.45 -1.25
C MET A 278 -20.90 3.57 -2.27
N ALA A 279 -21.32 4.75 -1.81
CA ALA A 279 -21.41 5.92 -2.68
C ALA A 279 -20.02 6.51 -2.94
N PRO A 280 -19.72 6.92 -4.18
CA PRO A 280 -18.46 7.58 -4.50
C PRO A 280 -18.28 8.84 -3.64
N ARG A 281 -17.12 8.98 -3.02
CA ARG A 281 -16.76 10.15 -2.20
C ARG A 281 -15.26 10.27 -2.01
N ARG A 282 -14.82 11.47 -1.67
CA ARG A 282 -13.43 11.74 -1.27
C ARG A 282 -13.38 11.98 0.22
N ILE A 283 -12.44 11.32 0.89
CA ILE A 283 -12.19 11.46 2.34
C ILE A 283 -10.81 12.08 2.50
N GLU A 284 -10.77 13.26 3.13
CA GLU A 284 -9.55 14.04 3.31
C GLU A 284 -8.90 13.81 4.68
N GLU A 285 -9.61 13.18 5.61
CA GLU A 285 -9.06 12.78 6.89
C GLU A 285 -8.01 11.69 6.70
N ARG A 286 -6.90 11.79 7.46
CA ARG A 286 -5.82 10.80 7.36
C ARG A 286 -6.27 9.42 7.80
N ARG A 287 -5.81 8.42 7.06
CA ARG A 287 -6.00 7.01 7.38
C ARG A 287 -4.68 6.27 7.32
N SER A 288 -4.57 5.25 8.14
CA SER A 288 -3.40 4.37 8.18
C SER A 288 -3.75 3.00 7.59
N ALA A 289 -2.81 2.39 6.90
CA ALA A 289 -2.95 1.03 6.36
C ALA A 289 -3.24 -0.01 7.46
N ILE A 290 -2.92 0.28 8.72
CA ILE A 290 -3.28 -0.57 9.87
C ILE A 290 -4.81 -0.69 10.06
N ASP A 291 -5.58 0.25 9.53
CA ASP A 291 -7.04 0.27 9.55
C ASP A 291 -7.66 -0.78 8.60
N LEU A 292 -6.87 -1.32 7.67
CA LEU A 292 -7.37 -2.27 6.68
C LEU A 292 -7.73 -3.62 7.30
N ALA A 293 -6.95 -4.13 8.24
CA ALA A 293 -7.26 -5.41 8.91
C ALA A 293 -8.65 -5.41 9.58
N PRO A 294 -8.98 -4.48 10.50
CA PRO A 294 -10.31 -4.42 11.09
C PRO A 294 -11.40 -4.14 10.06
N THR A 295 -11.09 -3.41 8.98
CA THR A 295 -12.04 -3.15 7.89
C THR A 295 -12.38 -4.42 7.12
N ILE A 296 -11.38 -5.20 6.72
CA ILE A 296 -11.55 -6.47 5.99
C ILE A 296 -12.38 -7.44 6.83
N VAL A 297 -12.02 -7.59 8.09
CA VAL A 297 -12.69 -8.50 9.01
C VAL A 297 -14.17 -8.11 9.20
N GLU A 298 -14.46 -6.82 9.43
CA GLU A 298 -15.82 -6.32 9.60
C GLU A 298 -16.66 -6.42 8.31
N LEU A 299 -16.07 -6.13 7.13
CA LEU A 299 -16.76 -6.31 5.83
C LEU A 299 -17.18 -7.76 5.62
N LEU A 300 -16.38 -8.71 6.08
CA LEU A 300 -16.67 -10.14 6.02
C LEU A 300 -17.58 -10.64 7.16
N GLY A 301 -18.14 -9.73 7.95
CA GLY A 301 -19.11 -10.04 9.01
C GLY A 301 -18.50 -10.68 10.25
N VAL A 302 -17.19 -10.48 10.47
CA VAL A 302 -16.48 -10.94 11.66
C VAL A 302 -16.17 -9.73 12.54
N THR A 303 -16.31 -9.87 13.85
CA THR A 303 -16.00 -8.80 14.79
C THR A 303 -14.49 -8.63 14.91
N PRO A 304 -13.94 -7.43 14.66
CA PRO A 304 -12.52 -7.17 14.85
C PRO A 304 -12.07 -7.46 16.30
N PRO A 305 -10.97 -8.21 16.50
CA PRO A 305 -10.42 -8.45 17.83
C PRO A 305 -9.97 -7.16 18.53
N PRO A 306 -10.03 -7.11 19.87
CA PRO A 306 -9.67 -5.90 20.63
C PRO A 306 -8.17 -5.57 20.62
N ASP A 307 -7.32 -6.48 20.21
CA ASP A 307 -5.86 -6.30 20.07
C ASP A 307 -5.45 -5.69 18.72
N PHE A 308 -6.40 -5.50 17.80
CA PHE A 308 -6.15 -4.68 16.61
C PHE A 308 -5.88 -3.23 17.04
N GLN A 309 -4.83 -2.64 16.48
CA GLN A 309 -4.41 -1.26 16.78
C GLN A 309 -4.93 -0.26 15.75
N GLY A 310 -5.47 -0.75 14.64
CA GLY A 310 -6.22 0.03 13.65
C GLY A 310 -7.71 0.10 14.01
N LYS A 311 -8.44 0.94 13.27
CA LYS A 311 -9.88 1.14 13.43
C LYS A 311 -10.59 0.97 12.09
N SER A 312 -11.67 0.18 12.06
CA SER A 312 -12.42 -0.10 10.83
C SER A 312 -12.88 1.16 10.10
N LEU A 313 -12.79 1.14 8.78
CA LEU A 313 -13.29 2.16 7.86
C LEU A 313 -14.77 1.91 7.47
N VAL A 314 -15.36 0.80 7.85
CA VAL A 314 -16.73 0.40 7.44
C VAL A 314 -17.79 1.47 7.72
N PRO A 315 -17.80 2.17 8.86
CA PRO A 315 -18.80 3.23 9.09
C PRO A 315 -18.76 4.31 8.01
N GLU A 316 -17.56 4.78 7.65
CA GLU A 316 -17.39 5.82 6.63
C GLU A 316 -17.57 5.29 5.20
N LEU A 317 -17.24 4.03 4.92
CA LEU A 317 -17.56 3.38 3.65
C LEU A 317 -19.08 3.28 3.44
N ARG A 318 -19.86 3.20 4.51
CA ARG A 318 -21.33 3.21 4.51
C ARG A 318 -21.95 4.59 4.63
N GLY A 319 -21.16 5.66 4.51
CA GLY A 319 -21.65 7.03 4.43
C GLY A 319 -21.63 7.82 5.75
N ALA A 320 -21.17 7.26 6.85
CA ALA A 320 -20.93 8.05 8.06
C ALA A 320 -19.91 9.16 7.82
N ALA A 321 -19.96 10.22 8.61
CA ALA A 321 -18.95 11.25 8.60
C ALA A 321 -17.61 10.65 9.05
N PRO A 322 -16.48 11.00 8.39
CA PRO A 322 -15.17 10.56 8.83
C PRO A 322 -14.85 11.10 10.22
N ASP A 323 -14.28 10.25 11.07
CA ASP A 323 -13.79 10.65 12.38
C ASP A 323 -12.30 11.05 12.31
N ALA A 324 -11.88 11.92 13.21
CA ALA A 324 -10.46 12.24 13.37
C ALA A 324 -9.74 11.05 14.01
N ARG A 325 -8.65 10.58 13.38
CA ARG A 325 -7.82 9.44 13.84
C ARG A 325 -6.37 9.83 14.08
N GLU A 326 -6.16 11.09 14.37
CA GLU A 326 -4.81 11.58 14.68
C GLU A 326 -4.42 11.30 16.13
N PRO A 327 -3.12 11.15 16.41
CA PRO A 327 -2.05 11.11 15.41
C PRO A 327 -1.99 9.80 14.63
N ILE A 328 -1.52 9.86 13.37
CA ILE A 328 -1.11 8.69 12.61
C ILE A 328 0.34 8.37 12.96
N LEU A 329 0.61 7.13 13.34
CA LEU A 329 1.96 6.66 13.64
C LEU A 329 2.53 5.89 12.46
N LEU A 330 3.79 6.13 12.16
CA LEU A 330 4.57 5.38 11.17
C LEU A 330 5.82 4.84 11.87
N GLU A 331 6.24 3.64 11.48
CA GLU A 331 7.45 3.06 12.02
C GLU A 331 8.22 2.20 11.01
N LEU A 332 9.51 2.27 11.10
CA LEU A 332 10.42 1.28 10.57
C LEU A 332 11.06 0.59 11.79
N SER A 333 10.53 -0.56 12.16
CA SER A 333 11.06 -1.34 13.26
C SER A 333 12.49 -1.82 12.95
N GLU A 334 13.35 -1.92 13.96
CA GLU A 334 14.75 -2.29 13.78
C GLU A 334 14.92 -3.66 13.10
N ASP A 335 15.95 -3.76 12.27
CA ASP A 335 16.43 -4.98 11.67
C ASP A 335 17.96 -4.94 11.48
N THR A 336 18.55 -5.93 10.80
CA THR A 336 20.00 -6.01 10.58
C THR A 336 20.59 -4.87 9.75
N HIS A 337 19.77 -4.09 9.05
CA HIS A 337 20.19 -2.99 8.16
C HIS A 337 19.69 -1.63 8.66
N ASN A 338 18.57 -1.63 9.38
CA ASN A 338 17.88 -0.40 9.78
C ASN A 338 17.87 -0.24 11.30
N PRO A 339 18.41 0.86 11.86
CA PRO A 339 18.00 1.30 13.18
C PRO A 339 16.52 1.72 13.14
N PRO A 340 15.82 1.68 14.30
CA PRO A 340 14.42 2.06 14.32
C PRO A 340 14.22 3.51 13.89
N ARG A 341 13.16 3.75 13.10
CA ARG A 341 12.63 5.06 12.77
C ARG A 341 11.19 5.15 13.22
N ARG A 342 10.76 6.30 13.64
CA ARG A 342 9.39 6.57 14.04
C ARG A 342 8.95 7.91 13.50
N ALA A 343 7.69 8.00 13.11
CA ALA A 343 7.13 9.28 12.73
C ALA A 343 5.70 9.41 13.24
N LEU A 344 5.25 10.64 13.34
CA LEU A 344 3.92 10.99 13.80
C LEU A 344 3.38 12.11 12.90
N LEU A 345 2.15 11.93 12.41
CA LEU A 345 1.41 12.98 11.70
C LEU A 345 0.25 13.45 12.57
N GLU A 346 0.19 14.77 12.81
CA GLU A 346 -0.90 15.41 13.54
C GLU A 346 -1.14 16.82 12.99
N GLY A 347 -2.39 17.16 12.73
CA GLY A 347 -2.75 18.43 12.11
C GLY A 347 -2.09 18.59 10.75
N HIS A 348 -1.27 19.60 10.55
CA HIS A 348 -0.48 19.77 9.33
C HIS A 348 1.00 19.40 9.51
N TYR A 349 1.37 18.91 10.68
CA TYR A 349 2.74 18.56 10.99
C TYR A 349 3.04 17.08 10.82
N LYS A 350 4.28 16.81 10.44
CA LYS A 350 4.92 15.51 10.54
C LYS A 350 6.22 15.62 11.30
N LEU A 351 6.33 14.85 12.37
CA LEU A 351 7.55 14.69 13.15
C LEU A 351 8.21 13.38 12.80
N ILE A 352 9.50 13.40 12.47
CA ILE A 352 10.31 12.19 12.24
C ILE A 352 11.39 12.09 13.32
N ASP A 353 11.47 10.93 13.98
CA ASP A 353 12.54 10.52 14.87
C ASP A 353 13.53 9.65 14.10
N PHE A 354 14.69 10.21 13.76
CA PHE A 354 15.80 9.53 13.10
C PHE A 354 16.65 8.71 14.09
N GLY A 355 16.26 8.68 15.36
CA GLY A 355 17.01 8.03 16.42
C GLY A 355 18.13 8.91 17.00
N ARG A 356 18.73 8.44 18.11
CA ARG A 356 19.83 9.12 18.82
C ARG A 356 19.54 10.57 19.21
N GLY A 357 18.27 10.90 19.39
CA GLY A 357 17.84 12.26 19.77
C GLY A 357 17.73 13.25 18.61
N HIS A 358 17.90 12.80 17.37
CA HIS A 358 17.71 13.60 16.17
C HIS A 358 16.26 13.54 15.72
N PHE A 359 15.60 14.72 15.71
CA PHE A 359 14.22 14.90 15.29
C PHE A 359 14.13 16.03 14.30
N GLU A 360 13.29 15.87 13.29
CA GLU A 360 12.94 16.93 12.35
C GLU A 360 11.42 17.08 12.28
N LEU A 361 10.97 18.33 12.19
CA LEU A 361 9.54 18.71 12.15
C LEU A 361 9.23 19.37 10.81
N PHE A 362 8.23 18.86 10.11
CA PHE A 362 7.80 19.37 8.81
C PHE A 362 6.37 19.88 8.86
N ASP A 363 6.11 20.99 8.16
CA ASP A 363 4.77 21.53 7.92
C ASP A 363 4.30 21.10 6.54
N LEU A 364 3.59 19.98 6.46
CA LEU A 364 3.14 19.39 5.19
C LEU A 364 2.11 20.24 4.41
N ALA A 365 1.48 21.23 5.06
CA ALA A 365 0.58 22.15 4.36
C ALA A 365 1.35 23.22 3.58
N ALA A 366 2.46 23.70 4.14
CA ALA A 366 3.31 24.71 3.53
C ALA A 366 4.43 24.08 2.67
N ASP A 367 4.90 22.89 3.04
CA ASP A 367 6.03 22.19 2.45
C ASP A 367 5.72 20.67 2.34
N PRO A 368 4.87 20.25 1.39
CA PRO A 368 4.55 18.84 1.20
C PRO A 368 5.76 17.99 0.77
N ALA A 369 6.85 18.62 0.36
CA ALA A 369 8.09 17.94 -0.02
C ALA A 369 9.04 17.67 1.16
N GLU A 370 8.68 18.08 2.39
CA GLU A 370 9.50 17.92 3.61
C GLU A 370 10.93 18.51 3.46
N SER A 371 11.07 19.60 2.70
CA SER A 371 12.36 20.18 2.34
C SER A 371 12.97 21.01 3.47
N THR A 372 12.17 21.44 4.43
CA THR A 372 12.57 22.38 5.47
C THR A 372 12.15 21.90 6.86
N ASP A 373 13.14 21.58 7.69
CA ASP A 373 12.90 21.39 9.13
C ASP A 373 12.48 22.72 9.79
N VAL A 374 11.24 22.77 10.26
CA VAL A 374 10.70 23.94 10.98
C VAL A 374 10.90 23.85 12.49
N GLY A 375 11.39 22.73 13.02
CA GLY A 375 11.61 22.50 14.45
C GLY A 375 12.42 23.58 15.14
N PRO A 376 13.56 24.07 14.59
CA PRO A 376 14.33 25.16 15.19
C PRO A 376 13.55 26.48 15.31
N ARG A 377 12.58 26.71 14.41
CA ARG A 377 11.72 27.92 14.42
C ARG A 377 10.44 27.73 15.23
N GLN A 378 10.08 26.50 15.56
CA GLN A 378 8.87 26.11 16.30
C GLN A 378 9.19 25.19 17.49
N PRO A 379 10.06 25.60 18.44
CA PRO A 379 10.57 24.72 19.49
C PRO A 379 9.47 24.21 20.45
N ALA A 380 8.43 25.00 20.67
CA ALA A 380 7.30 24.57 21.51
C ALA A 380 6.50 23.44 20.86
N GLU A 381 6.24 23.53 19.56
CA GLU A 381 5.52 22.52 18.80
C GLU A 381 6.35 21.25 18.64
N LEU A 382 7.64 21.38 18.34
CA LEU A 382 8.57 20.27 18.33
C LEU A 382 8.56 19.52 19.66
N ALA A 383 8.63 20.25 20.79
CA ALA A 383 8.61 19.64 22.14
C ALA A 383 7.27 18.92 22.41
N ARG A 384 6.14 19.53 22.02
CA ARG A 384 4.82 18.94 22.17
C ARG A 384 4.68 17.63 21.40
N LEU A 385 5.08 17.63 20.11
CA LEU A 385 4.95 16.45 19.24
C LEU A 385 5.93 15.34 19.62
N LYS A 386 7.13 15.68 20.11
CA LYS A 386 8.07 14.70 20.69
C LYS A 386 7.47 14.01 21.91
N ALA A 387 6.83 14.76 22.82
CA ALA A 387 6.17 14.20 23.99
C ALA A 387 4.99 13.29 23.56
N LEU A 388 4.21 13.72 22.58
CA LEU A 388 3.10 12.91 22.04
C LEU A 388 3.60 11.62 21.39
N LEU A 389 4.64 11.68 20.55
CA LEU A 389 5.25 10.52 19.93
C LEU A 389 5.74 9.52 20.98
N ALA A 390 6.46 10.00 22.00
CA ALA A 390 6.94 9.16 23.09
C ALA A 390 5.79 8.47 23.82
N SER A 391 4.76 9.22 24.22
CA SER A 391 3.57 8.68 24.91
C SER A 391 2.84 7.62 24.08
N LYS A 392 2.71 7.82 22.76
CA LYS A 392 2.04 6.85 21.89
C LYS A 392 2.82 5.54 21.77
N TYR A 393 4.15 5.62 21.63
CA TYR A 393 4.99 4.41 21.56
C TYR A 393 5.20 3.72 22.90
N GLU A 394 5.19 4.46 24.03
CA GLU A 394 5.22 3.88 25.38
C GLU A 394 3.98 3.00 25.64
N GLY A 395 2.83 3.37 25.08
CA GLY A 395 1.59 2.60 25.16
C GLY A 395 1.53 1.35 24.26
N LEU A 396 2.50 1.15 23.34
CA LEU A 396 2.51 -0.01 22.46
C LEU A 396 3.21 -1.20 23.12
N PRO A 397 2.64 -2.43 23.06
CA PRO A 397 3.26 -3.65 23.58
C PRO A 397 4.38 -4.12 22.65
N THR A 398 5.47 -3.38 22.58
CA THR A 398 6.59 -3.66 21.67
C THR A 398 7.34 -4.93 22.05
N VAL A 399 7.79 -5.69 21.06
CA VAL A 399 8.53 -6.95 21.21
C VAL A 399 9.90 -6.80 20.55
N ALA A 400 10.95 -7.17 21.27
CA ALA A 400 12.30 -7.22 20.69
C ALA A 400 12.37 -8.34 19.62
N PRO A 401 13.05 -8.11 18.49
CA PRO A 401 13.22 -9.14 17.48
C PRO A 401 14.06 -10.30 18.02
N PHE A 402 13.72 -11.54 17.64
CA PHE A 402 14.49 -12.72 18.02
C PHE A 402 15.57 -13.06 16.97
N GLY A 403 16.64 -13.73 17.40
CA GLY A 403 17.68 -14.27 16.51
C GLY A 403 18.48 -13.23 15.76
N GLY A 404 18.44 -11.97 16.17
CA GLY A 404 19.17 -10.87 15.51
C GLY A 404 20.58 -10.70 16.04
N GLN A 405 21.55 -10.41 15.13
CA GLN A 405 22.80 -9.78 15.56
C GLN A 405 22.47 -8.34 15.96
N LYS A 406 23.02 -7.88 17.09
CA LYS A 406 22.93 -6.46 17.47
C LYS A 406 23.55 -5.63 16.35
N LEU A 407 22.86 -4.57 15.93
CA LEU A 407 23.44 -3.55 15.07
C LEU A 407 24.72 -3.06 15.74
N HIS A 408 25.83 -3.00 14.97
CA HIS A 408 27.06 -2.45 15.48
C HIS A 408 26.84 -1.01 15.93
N ASP A 409 27.12 -0.72 17.20
CA ASP A 409 27.20 0.65 17.71
C ASP A 409 28.25 1.42 16.90
N GLY A 410 27.84 2.25 15.96
CA GLY A 410 28.76 3.18 15.34
C GLY A 410 28.71 3.40 13.82
N GLY A 411 27.94 2.64 13.05
CA GLY A 411 27.80 2.90 11.61
C GLY A 411 26.43 3.50 11.25
N ARG A 412 26.38 4.48 10.34
CA ARG A 412 25.19 4.59 9.50
C ARG A 412 25.01 3.21 8.88
N ALA A 413 23.84 2.61 9.00
CA ALA A 413 23.51 1.47 8.17
C ALA A 413 23.64 1.98 6.73
N ASN A 414 24.72 1.60 6.05
CA ASN A 414 24.79 1.80 4.62
C ASN A 414 23.72 0.89 4.06
N GLY A 415 22.65 1.47 3.54
CA GLY A 415 21.72 0.74 2.72
C GLY A 415 22.46 -0.04 1.64
N PRO A 416 21.85 -1.03 1.01
CA PRO A 416 22.45 -1.72 -0.10
C PRO A 416 22.95 -0.66 -1.09
N ARG A 417 24.25 -0.64 -1.33
CA ARG A 417 24.85 0.27 -2.30
C ARG A 417 24.23 -0.05 -3.64
N GLY A 418 23.73 0.97 -4.32
CA GLY A 418 23.25 0.83 -5.67
C GLY A 418 24.34 0.19 -6.55
N PRO A 419 23.99 -0.52 -7.63
CA PRO A 419 24.97 -1.12 -8.53
C PRO A 419 25.83 0.00 -9.12
N GLY A 420 27.11 0.08 -8.71
CA GLY A 420 28.06 1.07 -9.19
C GLY A 420 28.91 1.78 -8.13
N GLU A 421 28.58 1.72 -6.86
CA GLU A 421 29.44 2.24 -5.80
C GLU A 421 30.39 1.14 -5.27
N LYS A 422 31.64 1.19 -5.75
CA LYS A 422 32.76 0.44 -5.17
C LYS A 422 33.36 1.19 -3.98
#